data_277db36b18ca98e0ee87cff5897beb5f
#
_entry.id   277db36b18ca98e0ee87cff5897beb5f
#
_cell.length_a   1.000
_cell.length_b   1.000
_cell.length_c   1.000
_cell.angle_alpha   90.00
_cell.angle_beta   90.00
_cell.angle_gamma   90.00
#
_symmetry.space_group_name_H-M   'P 1'
#
loop_
_entity.id
_entity.type
_entity.pdbx_description
1 polymer ?
#
loop_
_entity_poly.entity_id
_entity_poly.type
_entity_poly.pdbx_seq_one_letter_code
_entity_poly.pdbx_strand_id
1 'polypeptide(L)'
;MNTLKNKVILVVGGSTGIGLGMARAFAAEGAKVVIAARTEDALQAAVEGSPAPISAHPCDASQREQVAALVAWTEREMGPIEILIFCAGVNSPKRTFAEVEPEDFDRVMAINAGGAFNCIHAVLPGMRERKDGLIINVVSLAGLRTIGLAGVPYSAAKYAQASLGSMANLEALPDGVRVTNLYPGETNTPILDQRPVPVSEERKAQCVQPEDIGAIAVAIAKLPARATVPEIVITPQHMPLL
;
A
#
# COMPACT_ATOMS: atom_id res chain seq x y z
N MET A 1 22.26 -0.49 -10.28
CA MET A 1 20.92 -0.62 -9.68
C MET A 1 20.46 -2.05 -9.82
N ASN A 2 19.72 -2.59 -8.83
CA ASN A 2 19.19 -3.94 -8.93
C ASN A 2 18.14 -4.04 -10.03
N THR A 3 18.09 -5.17 -10.73
CA THR A 3 17.01 -5.45 -11.68
C THR A 3 15.75 -5.90 -10.95
N LEU A 4 14.58 -5.53 -11.46
CA LEU A 4 13.28 -6.01 -10.98
C LEU A 4 12.70 -7.11 -11.87
N LYS A 5 13.39 -7.43 -12.96
CA LYS A 5 12.96 -8.48 -13.91
C LYS A 5 12.81 -9.82 -13.18
N ASN A 6 11.65 -10.43 -13.34
CA ASN A 6 11.22 -11.68 -12.71
C ASN A 6 11.06 -11.66 -11.19
N LYS A 7 11.26 -10.52 -10.51
CA LYS A 7 10.97 -10.40 -9.07
C LYS A 7 9.46 -10.55 -8.82
N VAL A 8 9.09 -11.30 -7.78
CA VAL A 8 7.70 -11.52 -7.39
C VAL A 8 7.24 -10.40 -6.45
N ILE A 9 6.20 -9.70 -6.87
CA ILE A 9 5.65 -8.54 -6.16
C ILE A 9 4.18 -8.76 -5.86
N LEU A 10 3.82 -8.71 -4.60
CA LEU A 10 2.44 -8.77 -4.14
C LEU A 10 1.95 -7.36 -3.76
N VAL A 11 0.90 -6.89 -4.43
CA VAL A 11 0.28 -5.58 -4.18
C VAL A 11 -1.12 -5.77 -3.61
N VAL A 12 -1.28 -5.59 -2.31
CA VAL A 12 -2.58 -5.66 -1.63
C VAL A 12 -3.24 -4.29 -1.65
N GLY A 13 -4.44 -4.20 -2.20
CA GLY A 13 -5.09 -2.95 -2.60
C GLY A 13 -4.67 -2.49 -3.99
N GLY A 14 -4.35 -3.44 -4.89
CA GLY A 14 -3.76 -3.19 -6.20
C GLY A 14 -4.77 -2.97 -7.34
N SER A 15 -6.08 -2.99 -7.09
CA SER A 15 -7.09 -2.87 -8.16
C SER A 15 -7.35 -1.44 -8.63
N THR A 16 -7.00 -0.42 -7.84
CA THR A 16 -7.26 0.99 -8.15
C THR A 16 -6.18 1.91 -7.56
N GLY A 17 -6.21 3.18 -7.96
CA GLY A 17 -5.43 4.26 -7.33
C GLY A 17 -3.93 3.98 -7.21
N ILE A 18 -3.36 4.31 -6.05
CA ILE A 18 -1.92 4.19 -5.79
C ILE A 18 -1.44 2.75 -6.02
N GLY A 19 -2.17 1.75 -5.50
CA GLY A 19 -1.76 0.35 -5.62
C GLY A 19 -1.70 -0.11 -7.08
N LEU A 20 -2.65 0.28 -7.91
CA LEU A 20 -2.64 -0.04 -9.34
C LEU A 20 -1.51 0.70 -10.07
N GLY A 21 -1.27 1.98 -9.75
CA GLY A 21 -0.15 2.74 -10.30
C GLY A 21 1.20 2.08 -10.00
N MET A 22 1.39 1.65 -8.75
CA MET A 22 2.58 0.90 -8.34
C MET A 22 2.68 -0.45 -9.07
N ALA A 23 1.59 -1.23 -9.13
CA ALA A 23 1.56 -2.52 -9.83
C ALA A 23 2.00 -2.39 -11.29
N ARG A 24 1.46 -1.39 -12.01
CA ARG A 24 1.83 -1.10 -13.40
C ARG A 24 3.30 -0.69 -13.55
N ALA A 25 3.79 0.15 -12.63
CA ALA A 25 5.19 0.59 -12.65
C ALA A 25 6.16 -0.59 -12.47
N PHE A 26 5.87 -1.51 -11.55
CA PHE A 26 6.68 -2.70 -11.36
C PHE A 26 6.56 -3.70 -12.52
N ALA A 27 5.37 -3.89 -13.09
CA ALA A 27 5.17 -4.74 -14.25
C ALA A 27 5.94 -4.23 -15.47
N ALA A 28 6.01 -2.91 -15.68
CA ALA A 28 6.79 -2.29 -16.74
C ALA A 28 8.31 -2.54 -16.59
N GLU A 29 8.80 -2.80 -15.39
CA GLU A 29 10.18 -3.22 -15.11
C GLU A 29 10.43 -4.73 -15.30
N GLY A 30 9.42 -5.46 -15.78
CA GLY A 30 9.49 -6.90 -16.03
C GLY A 30 9.33 -7.78 -14.78
N ALA A 31 8.77 -7.22 -13.70
CA ALA A 31 8.45 -7.99 -12.51
C ALA A 31 7.21 -8.88 -12.73
N LYS A 32 7.11 -9.97 -11.97
CA LYS A 32 5.91 -10.78 -11.84
C LYS A 32 5.01 -10.16 -10.77
N VAL A 33 3.96 -9.48 -11.18
CA VAL A 33 3.10 -8.73 -10.26
C VAL A 33 1.79 -9.46 -10.03
N VAL A 34 1.44 -9.63 -8.75
CA VAL A 34 0.12 -10.08 -8.30
C VAL A 34 -0.56 -8.92 -7.60
N ILE A 35 -1.75 -8.56 -8.04
CA ILE A 35 -2.62 -7.60 -7.35
C ILE A 35 -3.70 -8.34 -6.56
N ALA A 36 -4.02 -7.83 -5.37
CA ALA A 36 -5.10 -8.36 -4.55
C ALA A 36 -6.04 -7.26 -4.09
N ALA A 37 -7.35 -7.54 -4.13
CA ALA A 37 -8.42 -6.68 -3.64
C ALA A 37 -9.68 -7.51 -3.41
N ARG A 38 -10.70 -6.93 -2.78
CA ARG A 38 -11.96 -7.64 -2.46
C ARG A 38 -12.88 -7.84 -3.67
N THR A 39 -12.88 -6.91 -4.61
CA THR A 39 -13.84 -6.84 -5.71
C THR A 39 -13.24 -7.46 -6.97
N GLU A 40 -13.79 -8.58 -7.42
CA GLU A 40 -13.32 -9.32 -8.60
C GLU A 40 -13.42 -8.48 -9.87
N ASP A 41 -14.54 -7.78 -10.09
CA ASP A 41 -14.72 -6.92 -11.27
C ASP A 41 -13.64 -5.84 -11.36
N ALA A 42 -13.27 -5.22 -10.22
CA ALA A 42 -12.21 -4.23 -10.19
C ALA A 42 -10.82 -4.83 -10.45
N LEU A 43 -10.59 -6.06 -10.00
CA LEU A 43 -9.36 -6.81 -10.31
C LEU A 43 -9.29 -7.13 -11.80
N GLN A 44 -10.37 -7.62 -12.38
CA GLN A 44 -10.45 -7.96 -13.81
C GLN A 44 -10.20 -6.71 -14.68
N ALA A 45 -10.87 -5.62 -14.38
CA ALA A 45 -10.68 -4.34 -15.09
C ALA A 45 -9.22 -3.82 -14.96
N ALA A 46 -8.58 -4.01 -13.81
CA ALA A 46 -7.19 -3.63 -13.59
C ALA A 46 -6.21 -4.47 -14.43
N VAL A 47 -6.48 -5.78 -14.55
CA VAL A 47 -5.69 -6.71 -15.39
C VAL A 47 -5.84 -6.37 -16.86
N GLU A 48 -7.07 -6.23 -17.35
CA GLU A 48 -7.36 -5.90 -18.75
C GLU A 48 -6.81 -4.54 -19.17
N GLY A 49 -6.89 -3.56 -18.29
CA GLY A 49 -6.37 -2.20 -18.52
C GLY A 49 -4.88 -2.02 -18.25
N SER A 50 -4.13 -3.09 -17.97
CA SER A 50 -2.69 -2.99 -17.71
C SER A 50 -1.88 -3.13 -19.00
N PRO A 51 -0.93 -2.21 -19.27
CA PRO A 51 -0.06 -2.29 -20.46
C PRO A 51 0.99 -3.41 -20.38
N ALA A 52 1.23 -3.96 -19.17
CA ALA A 52 2.13 -5.08 -18.94
C ALA A 52 1.39 -6.17 -18.13
N PRO A 53 1.76 -7.45 -18.26
CA PRO A 53 1.06 -8.54 -17.58
C PRO A 53 1.07 -8.39 -16.07
N ILE A 54 -0.11 -8.47 -15.47
CA ILE A 54 -0.33 -8.59 -14.02
C ILE A 54 -1.32 -9.72 -13.76
N SER A 55 -1.15 -10.42 -12.64
CA SER A 55 -2.08 -11.43 -12.17
C SER A 55 -2.94 -10.87 -11.04
N ALA A 56 -4.12 -11.43 -10.83
CA ALA A 56 -5.03 -10.98 -9.80
C ALA A 56 -5.53 -12.13 -8.93
N HIS A 57 -5.77 -11.85 -7.65
CA HIS A 57 -6.36 -12.79 -6.71
C HIS A 57 -7.29 -12.05 -5.73
N PRO A 58 -8.55 -12.49 -5.53
CA PRO A 58 -9.45 -11.86 -4.57
C PRO A 58 -8.97 -12.09 -3.14
N CYS A 59 -8.99 -11.02 -2.33
CA CYS A 59 -8.59 -11.09 -0.91
C CYS A 59 -9.14 -9.91 -0.12
N ASP A 60 -9.77 -10.17 1.01
CA ASP A 60 -10.01 -9.18 2.05
C ASP A 60 -8.84 -9.19 3.04
N ALA A 61 -8.04 -8.13 3.04
CA ALA A 61 -6.87 -7.99 3.89
C ALA A 61 -7.20 -7.97 5.40
N SER A 62 -8.45 -7.66 5.78
CA SER A 62 -8.90 -7.74 7.16
C SER A 62 -9.06 -9.18 7.66
N GLN A 63 -9.13 -10.16 6.74
CA GLN A 63 -9.33 -11.58 7.04
C GLN A 63 -7.99 -12.32 6.97
N ARG A 64 -7.48 -12.73 8.13
CA ARG A 64 -6.13 -13.33 8.26
C ARG A 64 -5.97 -14.60 7.43
N GLU A 65 -6.98 -15.42 7.39
CA GLU A 65 -7.01 -16.68 6.65
C GLU A 65 -6.94 -16.44 5.13
N GLN A 66 -7.63 -15.39 4.64
CA GLN A 66 -7.56 -15.02 3.23
C GLN A 66 -6.19 -14.48 2.85
N VAL A 67 -5.56 -13.71 3.72
CA VAL A 67 -4.18 -13.23 3.51
C VAL A 67 -3.20 -14.39 3.48
N ALA A 68 -3.31 -15.33 4.41
CA ALA A 68 -2.46 -16.54 4.41
C ALA A 68 -2.64 -17.38 3.12
N ALA A 69 -3.88 -17.55 2.66
CA ALA A 69 -4.18 -18.25 1.42
C ALA A 69 -3.62 -17.50 0.19
N LEU A 70 -3.72 -16.16 0.15
CA LEU A 70 -3.16 -15.32 -0.91
C LEU A 70 -1.63 -15.45 -0.98
N VAL A 71 -0.94 -15.39 0.14
CA VAL A 71 0.52 -15.56 0.21
C VAL A 71 0.92 -16.95 -0.29
N ALA A 72 0.30 -18.00 0.22
CA ALA A 72 0.58 -19.37 -0.20
C ALA A 72 0.30 -19.60 -1.69
N TRP A 73 -0.79 -19.05 -2.22
CA TRP A 73 -1.11 -19.10 -3.64
C TRP A 73 -0.06 -18.36 -4.48
N THR A 74 0.30 -17.14 -4.07
CA THR A 74 1.30 -16.33 -4.79
C THR A 74 2.65 -17.05 -4.84
N GLU A 75 3.12 -17.58 -3.73
CA GLU A 75 4.40 -18.29 -3.67
C GLU A 75 4.42 -19.58 -4.48
N ARG A 76 3.30 -20.30 -4.52
CA ARG A 76 3.18 -21.51 -5.34
C ARG A 76 3.19 -21.20 -6.84
N GLU A 77 2.46 -20.16 -7.29
CA GLU A 77 2.27 -19.87 -8.72
C GLU A 77 3.42 -19.01 -9.31
N MET A 78 3.98 -18.11 -8.53
CA MET A 78 4.92 -17.10 -9.02
C MET A 78 6.34 -17.29 -8.47
N GLY A 79 6.48 -17.92 -7.32
CA GLY A 79 7.72 -18.03 -6.56
C GLY A 79 7.69 -17.15 -5.30
N PRO A 80 8.79 -17.13 -4.53
CA PRO A 80 8.85 -16.43 -3.25
C PRO A 80 8.57 -14.92 -3.41
N ILE A 81 7.73 -14.37 -2.53
CA ILE A 81 7.39 -12.94 -2.54
C ILE A 81 8.62 -12.15 -2.10
N GLU A 82 9.20 -11.38 -3.01
CA GLU A 82 10.39 -10.55 -2.76
C GLU A 82 10.03 -9.13 -2.36
N ILE A 83 8.86 -8.63 -2.83
CA ILE A 83 8.35 -7.32 -2.46
C ILE A 83 6.86 -7.42 -2.10
N LEU A 84 6.51 -6.97 -0.89
CA LEU A 84 5.13 -6.70 -0.51
C LEU A 84 4.85 -5.20 -0.61
N ILE A 85 3.74 -4.85 -1.26
CA ILE A 85 3.19 -3.49 -1.23
C ILE A 85 1.82 -3.57 -0.56
N PHE A 86 1.69 -2.99 0.62
CA PHE A 86 0.40 -2.86 1.29
C PHE A 86 -0.16 -1.46 1.03
N CYS A 87 -1.21 -1.39 0.23
CA CYS A 87 -1.87 -0.15 -0.19
C CYS A 87 -3.39 -0.16 0.08
N ALA A 88 -3.94 -1.26 0.61
CA ALA A 88 -5.35 -1.31 0.96
C ALA A 88 -5.69 -0.28 2.04
N GLY A 89 -6.81 0.41 1.86
CA GLY A 89 -7.27 1.38 2.84
C GLY A 89 -8.63 1.95 2.47
N VAL A 90 -9.38 2.29 3.51
CA VAL A 90 -10.71 2.90 3.42
C VAL A 90 -10.80 4.06 4.41
N ASN A 91 -11.79 4.93 4.21
CA ASN A 91 -12.17 5.93 5.19
C ASN A 91 -13.70 5.84 5.47
N SER A 92 -14.16 6.60 6.46
CA SER A 92 -15.57 6.84 6.71
C SER A 92 -15.98 8.22 6.16
N PRO A 93 -17.21 8.39 5.67
CA PRO A 93 -17.76 9.71 5.37
C PRO A 93 -17.98 10.53 6.64
N LYS A 94 -18.36 9.90 7.76
CA LYS A 94 -18.47 10.52 9.09
C LYS A 94 -17.11 10.51 9.78
N ARG A 95 -16.56 11.68 10.09
CA ARG A 95 -15.13 11.80 10.42
C ARG A 95 -14.82 12.38 11.79
N THR A 96 -15.77 13.06 12.43
CA THR A 96 -15.59 13.66 13.74
C THR A 96 -16.02 12.72 14.87
N PHE A 97 -15.55 12.95 16.11
CA PHE A 97 -15.99 12.17 17.28
C PHE A 97 -17.51 12.26 17.52
N ALA A 98 -18.14 13.36 17.09
CA ALA A 98 -19.57 13.54 17.23
C ALA A 98 -20.42 12.76 16.23
N GLU A 99 -19.82 12.35 15.11
CA GLU A 99 -20.56 11.78 13.96
C GLU A 99 -20.19 10.33 13.65
N VAL A 100 -18.93 9.92 13.96
CA VAL A 100 -18.45 8.58 13.61
C VAL A 100 -19.17 7.51 14.44
N GLU A 101 -19.68 6.49 13.77
CA GLU A 101 -20.22 5.31 14.43
C GLU A 101 -19.08 4.38 14.84
N PRO A 102 -19.19 3.69 16.01
CA PRO A 102 -18.18 2.73 16.46
C PRO A 102 -17.84 1.66 15.41
N GLU A 103 -18.83 1.16 14.69
CA GLU A 103 -18.70 0.13 13.66
C GLU A 103 -17.87 0.64 12.45
N ASP A 104 -18.01 1.91 12.11
CA ASP A 104 -17.18 2.55 11.08
C ASP A 104 -15.73 2.69 11.53
N PHE A 105 -15.52 3.06 12.79
CA PHE A 105 -14.18 3.11 13.38
C PHE A 105 -13.52 1.73 13.35
N ASP A 106 -14.22 0.70 13.82
CA ASP A 106 -13.73 -0.69 13.86
C ASP A 106 -13.41 -1.20 12.45
N ARG A 107 -14.28 -0.94 11.48
CA ARG A 107 -14.06 -1.30 10.07
C ARG A 107 -12.82 -0.64 9.48
N VAL A 108 -12.61 0.64 9.73
CA VAL A 108 -11.43 1.38 9.23
C VAL A 108 -10.15 0.86 9.89
N MET A 109 -10.18 0.60 11.19
CA MET A 109 -9.05 0.00 11.92
C MET A 109 -8.72 -1.41 11.40
N ALA A 110 -9.73 -2.26 11.24
CA ALA A 110 -9.55 -3.63 10.76
C ALA A 110 -8.91 -3.69 9.36
N ILE A 111 -9.37 -2.83 8.43
CA ILE A 111 -8.86 -2.84 7.06
C ILE A 111 -7.49 -2.17 6.98
N ASN A 112 -7.30 -0.97 7.53
CA ASN A 112 -6.10 -0.18 7.31
C ASN A 112 -4.93 -0.69 8.19
N ALA A 113 -5.14 -0.81 9.49
CA ALA A 113 -4.11 -1.27 10.43
C ALA A 113 -4.05 -2.80 10.53
N GLY A 114 -5.21 -3.45 10.73
CA GLY A 114 -5.30 -4.91 10.81
C GLY A 114 -4.85 -5.59 9.52
N GLY A 115 -5.26 -5.06 8.36
CA GLY A 115 -4.81 -5.57 7.06
C GLY A 115 -3.30 -5.44 6.85
N ALA A 116 -2.70 -4.31 7.26
CA ALA A 116 -1.26 -4.13 7.21
C ALA A 116 -0.54 -5.15 8.09
N PHE A 117 -1.01 -5.33 9.33
CA PHE A 117 -0.48 -6.35 10.24
C PHE A 117 -0.56 -7.75 9.62
N ASN A 118 -1.73 -8.15 9.12
CA ASN A 118 -1.94 -9.47 8.54
C ASN A 118 -0.99 -9.74 7.36
N CYS A 119 -0.83 -8.78 6.44
CA CYS A 119 0.03 -8.92 5.27
C CYS A 119 1.52 -8.95 5.65
N ILE A 120 1.97 -8.04 6.50
CA ILE A 120 3.37 -8.02 6.98
C ILE A 120 3.68 -9.32 7.71
N HIS A 121 2.83 -9.73 8.65
CA HIS A 121 3.00 -10.96 9.43
C HIS A 121 3.09 -12.22 8.55
N ALA A 122 2.31 -12.27 7.46
CA ALA A 122 2.28 -13.44 6.59
C ALA A 122 3.54 -13.58 5.70
N VAL A 123 4.13 -12.48 5.23
CA VAL A 123 5.31 -12.54 4.32
C VAL A 123 6.65 -12.48 5.07
N LEU A 124 6.68 -11.87 6.24
CA LEU A 124 7.91 -11.56 6.96
C LEU A 124 8.76 -12.80 7.30
N PRO A 125 8.20 -13.94 7.76
CA PRO A 125 8.97 -15.14 8.05
C PRO A 125 9.78 -15.64 6.85
N GLY A 126 9.15 -15.76 5.68
CA GLY A 126 9.82 -16.21 4.46
C GLY A 126 10.89 -15.22 3.97
N MET A 127 10.65 -13.92 4.09
CA MET A 127 11.65 -12.89 3.76
C MET A 127 12.87 -12.97 4.70
N ARG A 128 12.65 -13.14 6.01
CA ARG A 128 13.71 -13.27 7.02
C ARG A 128 14.55 -14.53 6.80
N GLU A 129 13.91 -15.66 6.47
CA GLU A 129 14.61 -16.91 6.17
C GLU A 129 15.55 -16.76 4.97
N ARG A 130 15.10 -16.07 3.92
CA ARG A 130 15.90 -15.80 2.72
C ARG A 130 16.91 -14.67 2.91
N LYS A 131 16.82 -13.91 4.00
CA LYS A 131 17.63 -12.71 4.28
C LYS A 131 17.54 -11.66 3.16
N ASP A 132 16.40 -11.61 2.49
CA ASP A 132 16.09 -10.66 1.43
C ASP A 132 14.59 -10.40 1.36
N GLY A 133 14.22 -9.13 1.29
CA GLY A 133 12.84 -8.69 1.16
C GLY A 133 12.70 -7.18 1.25
N LEU A 134 11.64 -6.68 0.63
CA LEU A 134 11.22 -5.28 0.75
C LEU A 134 9.73 -5.22 1.04
N ILE A 135 9.34 -4.45 2.04
CA ILE A 135 7.94 -4.12 2.31
C ILE A 135 7.75 -2.63 2.10
N ILE A 136 6.83 -2.25 1.22
CA ILE A 136 6.39 -0.86 1.05
C ILE A 136 5.00 -0.73 1.67
N ASN A 137 4.93 -0.10 2.81
CA ASN A 137 3.72 0.13 3.57
C ASN A 137 3.17 1.52 3.21
N VAL A 138 2.11 1.56 2.38
CA VAL A 138 1.52 2.83 1.92
C VAL A 138 0.58 3.37 3.00
N VAL A 139 1.12 4.23 3.81
CA VAL A 139 0.43 4.84 4.96
C VAL A 139 -0.46 6.01 4.50
N SER A 140 -0.08 7.19 4.76
CA SER A 140 -0.64 8.50 4.40
C SER A 140 0.06 9.58 5.23
N LEU A 141 0.05 10.81 4.77
CA LEU A 141 0.45 11.96 5.60
C LEU A 141 -0.36 12.03 6.91
N ALA A 142 -1.60 11.51 6.93
CA ALA A 142 -2.45 11.41 8.12
C ALA A 142 -1.96 10.38 9.18
N GLY A 143 -0.97 9.55 8.85
CA GLY A 143 -0.27 8.67 9.81
C GLY A 143 1.04 9.26 10.32
N LEU A 144 1.41 10.44 9.84
CA LEU A 144 2.59 11.19 10.29
C LEU A 144 2.20 12.47 11.03
N ARG A 145 1.07 13.09 10.65
CA ARG A 145 0.56 14.35 11.22
C ARG A 145 -0.95 14.29 11.36
N THR A 146 -1.48 14.95 12.38
CA THR A 146 -2.94 15.07 12.55
C THR A 146 -3.50 16.01 11.48
N ILE A 147 -4.41 15.50 10.68
CA ILE A 147 -5.07 16.23 9.60
C ILE A 147 -6.59 16.15 9.80
N GLY A 148 -7.24 17.28 10.11
CA GLY A 148 -8.67 17.31 10.40
C GLY A 148 -9.54 16.71 9.29
N LEU A 149 -9.20 16.94 8.02
CA LEU A 149 -9.91 16.36 6.87
C LEU A 149 -9.84 14.82 6.81
N ALA A 150 -8.80 14.21 7.35
CA ALA A 150 -8.67 12.75 7.40
C ALA A 150 -9.66 12.13 8.39
N GLY A 151 -9.95 12.81 9.47
CA GLY A 151 -10.90 12.38 10.50
C GLY A 151 -10.33 11.38 11.49
N VAL A 152 -11.13 11.07 12.51
CA VAL A 152 -10.73 10.25 13.64
C VAL A 152 -10.36 8.83 13.25
N PRO A 153 -11.23 8.03 12.57
CA PRO A 153 -10.93 6.62 12.32
C PRO A 153 -9.73 6.44 11.38
N TYR A 154 -9.64 7.27 10.34
CA TYR A 154 -8.57 7.15 9.38
C TYR A 154 -7.21 7.54 9.96
N SER A 155 -7.15 8.68 10.69
CA SER A 155 -5.91 9.10 11.35
C SER A 155 -5.42 8.05 12.35
N ALA A 156 -6.29 7.57 13.24
CA ALA A 156 -5.94 6.52 14.20
C ALA A 156 -5.38 5.27 13.50
N ALA A 157 -6.07 4.79 12.46
CA ALA A 157 -5.64 3.62 11.72
C ALA A 157 -4.32 3.84 10.97
N LYS A 158 -4.09 5.03 10.40
CA LYS A 158 -2.85 5.33 9.67
C LYS A 158 -1.66 5.53 10.61
N TYR A 159 -1.84 6.09 11.81
CA TYR A 159 -0.79 6.10 12.83
C TYR A 159 -0.44 4.68 13.32
N ALA A 160 -1.46 3.84 13.56
CA ALA A 160 -1.24 2.43 13.89
C ALA A 160 -0.49 1.70 12.77
N GLN A 161 -0.91 1.90 11.52
CA GLN A 161 -0.25 1.32 10.33
C GLN A 161 1.22 1.76 10.22
N ALA A 162 1.52 3.04 10.45
CA ALA A 162 2.89 3.56 10.43
C ALA A 162 3.75 2.90 11.49
N SER A 163 3.24 2.77 12.73
CA SER A 163 3.93 2.09 13.82
C SER A 163 4.25 0.63 13.49
N LEU A 164 3.29 -0.10 12.89
CA LEU A 164 3.50 -1.49 12.46
C LEU A 164 4.65 -1.60 11.44
N GLY A 165 4.70 -0.71 10.44
CA GLY A 165 5.81 -0.69 9.48
C GLY A 165 7.15 -0.36 10.10
N SER A 166 7.19 0.62 11.03
CA SER A 166 8.42 0.99 11.74
C SER A 166 8.92 -0.14 12.64
N MET A 167 8.03 -0.85 13.35
CA MET A 167 8.40 -2.01 14.16
C MET A 167 8.89 -3.16 13.29
N ALA A 168 8.21 -3.46 12.19
CA ALA A 168 8.66 -4.50 11.25
C ALA A 168 10.05 -4.18 10.67
N ASN A 169 10.35 -2.90 10.37
CA ASN A 169 11.68 -2.50 9.93
C ASN A 169 12.75 -2.70 11.02
N LEU A 170 12.44 -2.29 12.25
CA LEU A 170 13.35 -2.45 13.39
C LEU A 170 13.70 -3.92 13.65
N GLU A 171 12.71 -4.80 13.61
CA GLU A 171 12.88 -6.22 13.90
C GLU A 171 13.56 -7.00 12.77
N ALA A 172 13.26 -6.66 11.50
CA ALA A 172 13.67 -7.46 10.35
C ALA A 172 14.89 -6.94 9.59
N LEU A 173 15.29 -5.68 9.83
CA LEU A 173 16.47 -5.10 9.20
C LEU A 173 17.75 -5.91 9.45
N PRO A 174 18.02 -6.45 10.66
CA PRO A 174 19.18 -7.34 10.92
C PRO A 174 19.15 -8.62 10.07
N ASP A 175 17.96 -9.06 9.64
CA ASP A 175 17.77 -10.23 8.78
C ASP A 175 17.75 -9.87 7.28
N GLY A 176 18.15 -8.66 6.90
CA GLY A 176 18.23 -8.23 5.49
C GLY A 176 16.89 -7.82 4.88
N VAL A 177 15.81 -7.73 5.65
CA VAL A 177 14.50 -7.26 5.18
C VAL A 177 14.34 -5.77 5.45
N ARG A 178 14.00 -5.01 4.42
CA ARG A 178 13.80 -3.55 4.49
C ARG A 178 12.31 -3.24 4.50
N VAL A 179 11.90 -2.31 5.32
CA VAL A 179 10.52 -1.81 5.31
C VAL A 179 10.52 -0.30 5.11
N THR A 180 9.69 0.17 4.19
CA THR A 180 9.49 1.59 3.91
C THR A 180 8.07 1.99 4.25
N ASN A 181 7.88 2.93 5.16
CA ASN A 181 6.63 3.65 5.31
C ASN A 181 6.58 4.78 4.27
N LEU A 182 5.66 4.70 3.34
CA LEU A 182 5.42 5.74 2.34
C LEU A 182 4.20 6.56 2.76
N TYR A 183 4.39 7.88 2.86
CA TYR A 183 3.36 8.82 3.32
C TYR A 183 2.90 9.73 2.17
N PRO A 184 1.93 9.29 1.36
CA PRO A 184 1.36 10.16 0.34
C PRO A 184 0.55 11.29 0.98
N GLY A 185 0.66 12.48 0.41
CA GLY A 185 -0.30 13.55 0.59
C GLY A 185 -1.54 13.35 -0.29
N GLU A 186 -2.12 14.45 -0.76
CA GLU A 186 -3.28 14.40 -1.64
C GLU A 186 -2.91 13.76 -2.97
N THR A 187 -3.49 12.59 -3.24
CA THR A 187 -3.22 11.80 -4.45
C THR A 187 -4.52 11.59 -5.23
N ASN A 188 -4.48 11.74 -6.54
CA ASN A 188 -5.62 11.56 -7.43
C ASN A 188 -6.03 10.08 -7.49
N THR A 189 -6.97 9.70 -6.66
CA THR A 189 -7.46 8.32 -6.51
C THR A 189 -8.95 8.32 -6.16
N PRO A 190 -9.66 7.20 -6.35
CA PRO A 190 -11.09 7.09 -6.01
C PRO A 190 -11.42 7.39 -4.53
N ILE A 191 -10.44 7.38 -3.63
CA ILE A 191 -10.68 7.76 -2.22
C ILE A 191 -11.06 9.25 -2.08
N LEU A 192 -10.70 10.09 -3.05
CA LEU A 192 -11.09 11.50 -3.06
C LEU A 192 -12.61 11.68 -3.24
N ASP A 193 -13.26 10.73 -3.93
CA ASP A 193 -14.71 10.77 -4.18
C ASP A 193 -15.52 10.45 -2.90
N GLN A 194 -14.85 9.90 -1.86
CA GLN A 194 -15.45 9.67 -0.53
C GLN A 194 -15.34 10.88 0.40
N ARG A 195 -14.85 12.01 -0.08
CA ARG A 195 -14.77 13.25 0.71
C ARG A 195 -16.16 13.86 0.91
N PRO A 196 -16.40 14.49 2.08
CA PRO A 196 -17.64 15.24 2.31
C PRO A 196 -17.87 16.36 1.29
N VAL A 197 -16.79 16.95 0.75
CA VAL A 197 -16.82 17.95 -0.31
C VAL A 197 -16.10 17.37 -1.53
N PRO A 198 -16.77 17.29 -2.69
CA PRO A 198 -16.17 16.81 -3.93
C PRO A 198 -14.92 17.61 -4.32
N VAL A 199 -13.96 16.92 -4.90
CA VAL A 199 -12.72 17.55 -5.41
C VAL A 199 -12.88 17.83 -6.89
N SER A 200 -12.63 19.07 -7.34
CA SER A 200 -12.73 19.44 -8.75
C SER A 200 -11.66 18.74 -9.61
N GLU A 201 -11.91 18.57 -10.89
CA GLU A 201 -10.95 17.97 -11.82
C GLU A 201 -9.67 18.79 -11.93
N GLU A 202 -9.75 20.12 -11.86
CA GLU A 202 -8.57 21.00 -11.81
C GLU A 202 -7.72 20.72 -10.58
N ARG A 203 -8.37 20.51 -9.43
CA ARG A 203 -7.65 20.15 -8.20
C ARG A 203 -7.06 18.75 -8.29
N LYS A 204 -7.79 17.77 -8.85
CA LYS A 204 -7.28 16.41 -9.08
C LYS A 204 -6.04 16.41 -9.96
N ALA A 205 -5.99 17.25 -11.00
CA ALA A 205 -4.82 17.40 -11.87
C ALA A 205 -3.57 17.96 -11.15
N GLN A 206 -3.75 18.70 -10.06
CA GLN A 206 -2.66 19.24 -9.23
C GLN A 206 -2.22 18.28 -8.10
N CYS A 207 -2.96 17.21 -7.86
CA CYS A 207 -2.59 16.18 -6.89
C CYS A 207 -1.39 15.36 -7.38
N VAL A 208 -0.73 14.66 -6.46
CA VAL A 208 0.18 13.57 -6.82
C VAL A 208 -0.61 12.54 -7.64
N GLN A 209 -0.03 12.02 -8.70
CA GLN A 209 -0.66 10.95 -9.47
C GLN A 209 -0.18 9.56 -9.01
N PRO A 210 -0.98 8.49 -9.21
CA PRO A 210 -0.55 7.13 -8.87
C PRO A 210 0.78 6.73 -9.50
N GLU A 211 1.08 7.20 -10.70
CA GLU A 211 2.30 6.97 -11.45
C GLU A 211 3.53 7.58 -10.77
N ASP A 212 3.38 8.76 -10.14
CA ASP A 212 4.46 9.41 -9.38
C ASP A 212 4.88 8.54 -8.19
N ILE A 213 3.87 7.96 -7.50
CA ILE A 213 4.12 7.03 -6.39
C ILE A 213 4.77 5.75 -6.91
N GLY A 214 4.32 5.25 -8.05
CA GLY A 214 4.90 4.08 -8.72
C GLY A 214 6.38 4.27 -9.03
N ALA A 215 6.75 5.43 -9.58
CA ALA A 215 8.15 5.76 -9.90
C ALA A 215 9.05 5.77 -8.64
N ILE A 216 8.56 6.37 -7.54
CA ILE A 216 9.28 6.39 -6.26
C ILE A 216 9.44 4.97 -5.70
N ALA A 217 8.38 4.15 -5.73
CA ALA A 217 8.43 2.77 -5.25
C ALA A 217 9.45 1.91 -6.02
N VAL A 218 9.48 2.04 -7.34
CA VAL A 218 10.49 1.39 -8.20
C VAL A 218 11.91 1.86 -7.86
N ALA A 219 12.11 3.17 -7.65
CA ALA A 219 13.41 3.71 -7.26
C ALA A 219 13.89 3.13 -5.92
N ILE A 220 13.03 3.03 -4.92
CA ILE A 220 13.33 2.40 -3.62
C ILE A 220 13.71 0.93 -3.81
N ALA A 221 12.93 0.18 -4.60
CA ALA A 221 13.17 -1.24 -4.84
C ALA A 221 14.50 -1.51 -5.56
N LYS A 222 14.94 -0.60 -6.44
CA LYS A 222 16.22 -0.69 -7.15
C LYS A 222 17.45 -0.31 -6.32
N LEU A 223 17.27 0.20 -5.10
CA LEU A 223 18.41 0.47 -4.22
C LEU A 223 19.14 -0.84 -3.85
N PRO A 224 20.47 -0.77 -3.69
CA PRO A 224 21.23 -1.95 -3.26
C PRO A 224 20.85 -2.33 -1.83
N ALA A 225 21.03 -3.60 -1.46
CA ALA A 225 20.65 -4.14 -0.15
C ALA A 225 21.22 -3.36 1.07
N ARG A 226 22.37 -2.71 0.90
CA ARG A 226 23.01 -1.88 1.93
C ARG A 226 22.30 -0.54 2.20
N ALA A 227 21.34 -0.16 1.35
CA ALA A 227 20.64 1.11 1.46
C ALA A 227 19.16 0.88 1.78
N THR A 228 18.66 1.56 2.80
CA THR A 228 17.25 1.53 3.20
C THR A 228 16.65 2.93 3.18
N VAL A 229 15.37 3.01 2.89
CA VAL A 229 14.55 4.22 3.00
C VAL A 229 13.44 3.91 4.00
N PRO A 230 13.65 4.12 5.31
CA PRO A 230 12.65 3.77 6.31
C PRO A 230 11.35 4.54 6.16
N GLU A 231 11.46 5.80 5.74
CA GLU A 231 10.31 6.69 5.56
C GLU A 231 10.50 7.59 4.35
N ILE A 232 9.40 7.85 3.64
CA ILE A 232 9.38 8.82 2.55
C ILE A 232 8.03 9.52 2.48
N VAL A 233 8.07 10.84 2.34
CA VAL A 233 6.88 11.68 2.19
C VAL A 233 6.84 12.22 0.76
N ILE A 234 5.68 12.12 0.11
CA ILE A 234 5.44 12.71 -1.20
C ILE A 234 4.12 13.49 -1.16
N THR A 235 4.18 14.77 -1.45
CA THR A 235 3.03 15.68 -1.42
C THR A 235 2.93 16.48 -2.70
N PRO A 236 1.72 16.89 -3.11
CA PRO A 236 1.59 17.83 -4.21
C PRO A 236 2.22 19.18 -3.83
N GLN A 237 2.69 19.90 -4.83
CA GLN A 237 3.39 21.19 -4.63
C GLN A 237 2.57 22.23 -3.85
N HIS A 238 1.23 22.20 -3.99
CA HIS A 238 0.32 23.12 -3.28
C HIS A 238 0.03 22.71 -1.83
N MET A 239 0.57 21.58 -1.34
CA MET A 239 0.38 21.08 0.01
C MET A 239 1.71 21.10 0.75
N PRO A 240 2.10 22.23 1.35
CA PRO A 240 3.36 22.33 2.06
C PRO A 240 3.36 21.38 3.27
N LEU A 241 4.53 20.83 3.55
CA LEU A 241 4.79 20.15 4.83
C LEU A 241 4.94 21.22 5.91
N LEU A 242 3.88 21.52 6.64
CA LEU A 242 3.90 22.38 7.81
C LEU A 242 4.07 21.56 9.08
#